data_3db14b5668602518aca709305e1c00d9
#
_entry.id   3db14b5668602518aca709305e1c00d9
#
_cell.length_a   1.000
_cell.length_b   1.000
_cell.length_c   1.000
_cell.angle_alpha   90.00
_cell.angle_beta   90.00
_cell.angle_gamma   90.00
#
_symmetry.space_group_name_H-M   'P 1'
#
loop_
_entity.id
_entity.type
_entity.pdbx_description
1 polymer ?
#
loop_
_entity_poly.entity_id
_entity_poly.type
_entity_poly.pdbx_seq_one_letter_code
_entity_poly.pdbx_strand_id
1 'polypeptide(L)'
;MSRWTHALILSFLVAATGAMLALKRTDAPVVRCETVSSGVNDYKILIVGESWASDGRIFPELPKFASARLDGRGVTACSIGFSGRNSRLLYHELSEKFPRQRIRTLFGGAEPDKLLLMTGVNDTIQHIGASNYVEYTKKLVDYFEGVDDIQIISIPRVNERTFRPPNLYSAIKRTILRCFYDGCDYQVNDVYRTALWRDHPELSVIEYDDFIDEFRDHEHCHTPDGIHLTGEYYHKYGTFLGVTMSIRKDGHTRIVGR
;
A
#
# COMPACT_ATOMS: atom_id res chain seq x y z
N MET A 1 -3.54 47.50 -14.40
CA MET A 1 -3.11 46.33 -15.21
C MET A 1 -4.08 46.15 -16.34
N SER A 2 -3.59 46.03 -17.58
CA SER A 2 -4.45 45.90 -18.75
C SER A 2 -5.10 44.51 -18.83
N ARG A 3 -6.27 44.42 -19.50
CA ARG A 3 -6.96 43.12 -19.71
C ARG A 3 -6.05 42.07 -20.36
N TRP A 4 -5.10 42.52 -21.18
CA TRP A 4 -4.09 41.69 -21.85
C TRP A 4 -3.08 41.05 -20.87
N THR A 5 -2.71 41.76 -19.80
CA THR A 5 -1.80 41.21 -18.77
C THR A 5 -2.42 40.04 -18.01
N HIS A 6 -3.75 40.14 -17.71
CA HIS A 6 -4.47 39.03 -17.03
C HIS A 6 -4.63 37.81 -17.96
N ALA A 7 -4.90 38.04 -19.25
CA ALA A 7 -5.01 36.95 -20.24
C ALA A 7 -3.69 36.19 -20.39
N LEU A 8 -2.56 36.92 -20.48
CA LEU A 8 -1.24 36.32 -20.57
C LEU A 8 -0.86 35.52 -19.32
N ILE A 9 -1.14 36.03 -18.12
CA ILE A 9 -0.89 35.31 -16.87
C ILE A 9 -1.74 34.03 -16.80
N LEU A 10 -3.01 34.10 -17.16
CA LEU A 10 -3.92 32.96 -17.16
C LEU A 10 -3.46 31.88 -18.17
N SER A 11 -3.08 32.31 -19.38
CA SER A 11 -2.55 31.39 -20.42
C SER A 11 -1.25 30.72 -19.99
N PHE A 12 -0.36 31.46 -19.34
CA PHE A 12 0.89 30.89 -18.80
C PHE A 12 0.61 29.90 -17.67
N LEU A 13 -0.31 30.21 -16.76
CA LEU A 13 -0.72 29.29 -15.68
C LEU A 13 -1.34 28.01 -16.24
N VAL A 14 -2.21 28.11 -17.25
CA VAL A 14 -2.84 26.95 -17.90
C VAL A 14 -1.80 26.11 -18.63
N ALA A 15 -0.87 26.73 -19.39
CA ALA A 15 0.20 26.03 -20.08
C ALA A 15 1.18 25.37 -19.10
N ALA A 16 1.56 26.06 -18.02
CA ALA A 16 2.43 25.51 -16.99
C ALA A 16 1.76 24.33 -16.26
N THR A 17 0.47 24.43 -15.96
CA THR A 17 -0.31 23.35 -15.34
C THR A 17 -0.44 22.17 -16.28
N GLY A 18 -0.69 22.39 -17.56
CA GLY A 18 -0.74 21.35 -18.60
C GLY A 18 0.61 20.64 -18.78
N ALA A 19 1.71 21.39 -18.82
CA ALA A 19 3.06 20.83 -18.89
C ALA A 19 3.44 20.03 -17.63
N MET A 20 3.06 20.50 -16.44
CA MET A 20 3.26 19.75 -15.18
C MET A 20 2.44 18.45 -15.12
N LEU A 21 1.23 18.44 -15.67
CA LEU A 21 0.41 17.23 -15.76
C LEU A 21 0.98 16.22 -16.76
N ALA A 22 1.54 16.71 -17.89
CA ALA A 22 2.16 15.87 -18.90
C ALA A 22 3.53 15.29 -18.46
N LEU A 23 4.25 15.99 -17.57
CA LEU A 23 5.55 15.55 -17.04
C LEU A 23 5.43 14.58 -15.85
N LYS A 24 4.23 14.31 -15.34
CA LYS A 24 4.00 13.29 -14.34
C LYS A 24 4.16 11.92 -15.00
N ARG A 25 5.42 11.47 -15.19
CA ARG A 25 5.71 10.08 -15.53
C ARG A 25 5.04 9.20 -14.50
N THR A 26 4.01 8.52 -14.92
CA THR A 26 3.42 7.46 -14.11
C THR A 26 4.35 6.27 -14.24
N ASP A 27 5.14 5.99 -13.21
CA ASP A 27 5.94 4.79 -13.19
C ASP A 27 5.04 3.57 -13.43
N ALA A 28 5.53 2.67 -14.28
CA ALA A 28 4.80 1.44 -14.54
C ALA A 28 4.67 0.63 -13.24
N PRO A 29 3.55 -0.07 -13.04
CA PRO A 29 3.42 -0.96 -11.88
C PRO A 29 4.53 -2.02 -11.88
N VAL A 30 5.08 -2.28 -10.71
CA VAL A 30 6.09 -3.31 -10.51
C VAL A 30 5.39 -4.61 -10.15
N VAL A 31 5.66 -5.66 -10.93
CA VAL A 31 5.18 -7.01 -10.63
C VAL A 31 6.38 -7.89 -10.27
N ARG A 32 6.28 -8.59 -9.15
CA ARG A 32 7.30 -9.53 -8.69
C ARG A 32 6.61 -10.78 -8.18
N CYS A 33 7.23 -11.94 -8.42
CA CYS A 33 6.78 -13.21 -7.84
C CYS A 33 7.99 -13.96 -7.29
N GLU A 34 7.80 -14.63 -6.17
CA GLU A 34 8.76 -15.53 -5.54
C GLU A 34 8.04 -16.80 -5.13
N THR A 35 8.69 -17.95 -5.33
CA THR A 35 8.12 -19.25 -4.99
C THR A 35 9.10 -20.03 -4.13
N VAL A 36 8.61 -20.52 -3.00
CA VAL A 36 9.33 -21.43 -2.11
C VAL A 36 8.70 -22.80 -2.22
N SER A 37 9.50 -23.77 -2.69
CA SER A 37 9.06 -25.13 -3.01
C SER A 37 7.95 -25.15 -4.08
N SER A 38 8.08 -25.98 -5.07
CA SER A 38 7.13 -26.06 -6.18
C SER A 38 6.30 -27.33 -6.09
N GLY A 39 5.03 -27.19 -5.78
CA GLY A 39 4.02 -28.24 -5.86
C GLY A 39 2.82 -27.77 -6.66
N VAL A 40 2.03 -28.70 -7.14
CA VAL A 40 0.80 -28.38 -7.90
C VAL A 40 -0.24 -27.62 -7.05
N ASN A 41 -0.13 -27.67 -5.73
CA ASN A 41 -1.06 -27.09 -4.77
C ASN A 41 -0.40 -26.03 -3.87
N ASP A 42 0.46 -25.18 -4.44
CA ASP A 42 1.07 -24.09 -3.68
C ASP A 42 0.02 -23.12 -3.15
N TYR A 43 0.22 -22.63 -1.91
CA TYR A 43 -0.57 -21.55 -1.35
C TYR A 43 -0.19 -20.24 -2.03
N LYS A 44 -1.18 -19.50 -2.52
CA LYS A 44 -1.00 -18.32 -3.38
C LYS A 44 -1.29 -17.06 -2.62
N ILE A 45 -0.28 -16.21 -2.45
CA ILE A 45 -0.38 -14.93 -1.76
C ILE A 45 -0.23 -13.82 -2.80
N LEU A 46 -1.23 -12.96 -2.89
CA LEU A 46 -1.15 -11.72 -3.67
C LEU A 46 -0.94 -10.54 -2.72
N ILE A 47 0.03 -9.71 -3.02
CA ILE A 47 0.25 -8.43 -2.36
C ILE A 47 -0.10 -7.33 -3.36
N VAL A 48 -1.01 -6.44 -3.00
CA VAL A 48 -1.35 -5.28 -3.83
C VAL A 48 -1.14 -4.03 -3.00
N GLY A 49 -0.48 -3.04 -3.57
CA GLY A 49 -0.28 -1.81 -2.81
C GLY A 49 0.55 -0.75 -3.50
N GLU A 50 1.06 0.15 -2.68
CA GLU A 50 1.84 1.32 -3.06
C GLU A 50 3.33 0.97 -3.23
N SER A 51 4.23 1.93 -2.92
CA SER A 51 5.69 1.73 -3.03
C SER A 51 6.22 0.57 -2.18
N TRP A 52 5.62 0.31 -1.04
CA TRP A 52 5.99 -0.82 -0.17
C TRP A 52 5.75 -2.17 -0.84
N ALA A 53 4.65 -2.33 -1.56
CA ALA A 53 4.40 -3.53 -2.36
C ALA A 53 5.30 -3.63 -3.59
N SER A 54 5.92 -2.53 -4.03
CA SER A 54 6.89 -2.51 -5.12
C SER A 54 8.28 -2.97 -4.68
N ASP A 55 8.56 -2.97 -3.37
CA ASP A 55 9.87 -3.33 -2.85
C ASP A 55 10.07 -4.84 -2.80
N GLY A 56 11.02 -5.33 -3.58
CA GLY A 56 11.27 -6.76 -3.71
C GLY A 56 11.91 -7.39 -2.48
N ARG A 57 12.39 -6.60 -1.51
CA ARG A 57 13.13 -7.10 -0.35
C ARG A 57 12.27 -7.77 0.71
N ILE A 58 10.94 -7.59 0.66
CA ILE A 58 10.01 -8.35 1.51
C ILE A 58 9.87 -9.81 1.07
N PHE A 59 10.17 -10.12 -0.21
CA PHE A 59 9.82 -11.40 -0.82
C PHE A 59 10.64 -12.58 -0.37
N PRO A 60 11.95 -12.52 -0.19
CA PRO A 60 12.70 -13.74 0.16
C PRO A 60 12.21 -14.38 1.45
N GLU A 61 11.74 -13.59 2.39
CA GLU A 61 11.35 -14.07 3.72
C GLU A 61 9.86 -14.42 3.82
N LEU A 62 8.97 -13.61 3.24
CA LEU A 62 7.52 -13.81 3.37
C LEU A 62 7.06 -15.21 2.94
N PRO A 63 7.33 -15.72 1.72
CA PRO A 63 6.88 -17.05 1.33
C PRO A 63 7.57 -18.16 2.10
N LYS A 64 8.81 -17.98 2.53
CA LYS A 64 9.57 -18.95 3.34
C LYS A 64 8.91 -19.16 4.70
N PHE A 65 8.60 -18.08 5.42
CA PHE A 65 7.94 -18.18 6.73
C PHE A 65 6.48 -18.62 6.61
N ALA A 66 5.78 -18.21 5.55
CA ALA A 66 4.45 -18.71 5.26
C ALA A 66 4.45 -20.23 5.00
N SER A 67 5.40 -20.74 4.21
CA SER A 67 5.58 -22.18 3.95
C SER A 67 5.83 -22.96 5.23
N ALA A 68 6.70 -22.47 6.12
CA ALA A 68 6.94 -23.10 7.41
C ALA A 68 5.70 -23.25 8.25
N ARG A 69 4.80 -22.25 8.22
CA ARG A 69 3.50 -22.30 8.94
C ARG A 69 2.47 -23.21 8.27
N LEU A 70 2.65 -23.50 7.01
CA LEU A 70 1.83 -24.42 6.21
C LEU A 70 2.42 -25.85 6.18
N ASP A 71 3.19 -26.22 7.20
CA ASP A 71 3.79 -27.54 7.33
C ASP A 71 4.69 -27.92 6.13
N GLY A 72 5.37 -26.91 5.56
CA GLY A 72 6.25 -27.07 4.40
C GLY A 72 5.53 -27.10 3.05
N ARG A 73 4.22 -26.81 3.00
CA ARG A 73 3.50 -26.62 1.73
C ARG A 73 4.17 -25.51 0.91
N GLY A 74 4.25 -25.72 -0.40
CA GLY A 74 4.76 -24.69 -1.31
C GLY A 74 3.95 -23.39 -1.21
N VAL A 75 4.63 -22.27 -1.36
CA VAL A 75 4.03 -20.93 -1.35
C VAL A 75 4.53 -20.13 -2.54
N THR A 76 3.61 -19.60 -3.31
CA THR A 76 3.89 -18.60 -4.35
C THR A 76 3.35 -17.26 -3.90
N ALA A 77 4.23 -16.28 -3.69
CA ALA A 77 3.86 -14.91 -3.37
C ALA A 77 4.14 -13.99 -4.56
N CYS A 78 3.13 -13.24 -5.01
CA CYS A 78 3.27 -12.23 -6.05
C CYS A 78 2.88 -10.87 -5.52
N SER A 79 3.53 -9.80 -5.98
CA SER A 79 3.11 -8.43 -5.72
C SER A 79 2.80 -7.66 -6.98
N ILE A 80 1.89 -6.70 -6.84
CA ILE A 80 1.60 -5.66 -7.81
C ILE A 80 1.71 -4.33 -7.06
N GLY A 81 2.83 -3.64 -7.25
CA GLY A 81 3.13 -2.39 -6.55
C GLY A 81 3.01 -1.17 -7.46
N PHE A 82 2.37 -0.12 -6.95
CA PHE A 82 2.10 1.14 -7.63
C PHE A 82 2.73 2.31 -6.88
N SER A 83 3.99 2.59 -7.11
CA SER A 83 4.73 3.64 -6.39
C SER A 83 4.06 5.01 -6.52
N GLY A 84 3.92 5.72 -5.39
CA GLY A 84 3.38 7.07 -5.32
C GLY A 84 1.86 7.20 -5.56
N ARG A 85 1.13 6.09 -5.62
CA ARG A 85 -0.33 6.07 -5.78
C ARG A 85 -1.01 6.03 -4.43
N ASN A 86 -2.00 6.91 -4.21
CA ASN A 86 -2.96 6.79 -3.11
C ASN A 86 -4.01 5.71 -3.45
N SER A 87 -4.84 5.35 -2.50
CA SER A 87 -5.87 4.30 -2.65
C SER A 87 -6.78 4.52 -3.87
N ARG A 88 -7.16 5.76 -4.15
CA ARG A 88 -7.98 6.12 -5.31
C ARG A 88 -7.27 5.82 -6.63
N LEU A 89 -6.04 6.30 -6.79
CA LEU A 89 -5.26 6.07 -8.00
C LEU A 89 -4.88 4.59 -8.15
N LEU A 90 -4.57 3.93 -7.04
CA LEU A 90 -4.30 2.51 -6.99
C LEU A 90 -5.50 1.70 -7.53
N TYR A 91 -6.72 1.99 -7.05
CA TYR A 91 -7.93 1.34 -7.53
C TYR A 91 -8.14 1.50 -9.03
N HIS A 92 -8.03 2.72 -9.55
CA HIS A 92 -8.24 2.99 -10.97
C HIS A 92 -7.17 2.32 -11.85
N GLU A 93 -5.89 2.44 -11.49
CA GLU A 93 -4.82 1.84 -12.27
C GLU A 93 -4.81 0.31 -12.18
N LEU A 94 -5.16 -0.26 -11.01
CA LEU A 94 -5.29 -1.70 -10.86
C LEU A 94 -6.42 -2.25 -11.74
N SER A 95 -7.61 -1.67 -11.65
CA SER A 95 -8.77 -2.12 -12.42
C SER A 95 -8.57 -2.00 -13.92
N GLU A 96 -7.84 -0.99 -14.38
CA GLU A 96 -7.52 -0.78 -15.80
C GLU A 96 -6.42 -1.73 -16.30
N LYS A 97 -5.29 -1.81 -15.54
CA LYS A 97 -4.09 -2.48 -16.01
C LYS A 97 -3.99 -3.95 -15.63
N PHE A 98 -4.69 -4.36 -14.58
CA PHE A 98 -4.66 -5.73 -14.05
C PHE A 98 -6.07 -6.30 -13.88
N PRO A 99 -6.82 -6.56 -14.96
CA PRO A 99 -8.09 -7.28 -14.85
C PRO A 99 -7.87 -8.63 -14.15
N ARG A 100 -8.90 -9.16 -13.48
CA ARG A 100 -8.82 -10.39 -12.68
C ARG A 100 -8.14 -11.54 -13.43
N GLN A 101 -8.42 -11.68 -14.72
CA GLN A 101 -7.78 -12.71 -15.56
C GLN A 101 -6.25 -12.55 -15.61
N ARG A 102 -5.74 -11.33 -15.71
CA ARG A 102 -4.30 -11.07 -15.70
C ARG A 102 -3.68 -11.41 -14.34
N ILE A 103 -4.37 -11.12 -13.25
CA ILE A 103 -3.92 -11.49 -11.89
C ILE A 103 -3.84 -13.02 -11.77
N ARG A 104 -4.86 -13.74 -12.23
CA ARG A 104 -4.85 -15.22 -12.24
C ARG A 104 -3.65 -15.80 -13.00
N THR A 105 -3.22 -15.17 -14.10
CA THR A 105 -2.03 -15.66 -14.84
C THR A 105 -0.75 -15.66 -14.01
N LEU A 106 -0.65 -14.81 -12.97
CA LEU A 106 0.49 -14.85 -12.04
C LEU A 106 0.55 -16.17 -11.24
N PHE A 107 -0.58 -16.85 -11.12
CA PHE A 107 -0.75 -18.07 -10.34
C PHE A 107 -1.18 -19.26 -11.19
N GLY A 108 -0.77 -19.29 -12.47
CA GLY A 108 -1.07 -20.40 -13.38
C GLY A 108 -2.56 -20.55 -13.71
N GLY A 109 -3.33 -19.46 -13.64
CA GLY A 109 -4.77 -19.44 -13.94
C GLY A 109 -5.68 -19.54 -12.71
N ALA A 110 -5.12 -19.79 -11.52
CA ALA A 110 -5.87 -19.87 -10.28
C ALA A 110 -6.07 -18.48 -9.62
N GLU A 111 -7.08 -18.35 -8.75
CA GLU A 111 -7.21 -17.20 -7.84
C GLU A 111 -6.15 -17.29 -6.75
N PRO A 112 -5.72 -16.15 -6.18
CA PRO A 112 -4.94 -16.16 -4.96
C PRO A 112 -5.78 -16.68 -3.78
N ASP A 113 -5.15 -17.46 -2.90
CA ASP A 113 -5.75 -17.93 -1.65
C ASP A 113 -5.83 -16.80 -0.62
N LYS A 114 -4.92 -15.83 -0.75
CA LYS A 114 -4.81 -14.69 0.16
C LYS A 114 -4.44 -13.41 -0.55
N LEU A 115 -5.07 -12.30 -0.10
CA LEU A 115 -4.69 -10.93 -0.46
C LEU A 115 -4.16 -10.19 0.76
N LEU A 116 -2.99 -9.57 0.60
CA LEU A 116 -2.46 -8.54 1.49
C LEU A 116 -2.56 -7.19 0.78
N LEU A 117 -3.35 -6.27 1.32
CA LEU A 117 -3.56 -4.94 0.75
C LEU A 117 -2.74 -3.90 1.52
N MET A 118 -1.74 -3.30 0.86
CA MET A 118 -0.84 -2.29 1.41
C MET A 118 -1.18 -0.91 0.84
N THR A 119 -2.06 -0.16 1.50
CA THR A 119 -2.47 1.17 1.03
C THR A 119 -2.65 2.14 2.20
N GLY A 120 -2.56 3.44 1.92
CA GLY A 120 -2.84 4.50 2.88
C GLY A 120 -1.67 5.43 3.19
N VAL A 121 -0.42 5.02 2.97
CA VAL A 121 0.76 5.89 3.19
C VAL A 121 0.67 7.12 2.28
N ASN A 122 0.45 6.89 1.00
CA ASN A 122 0.29 8.00 0.06
C ASN A 122 -1.00 8.78 0.27
N ASP A 123 -2.04 8.16 0.81
CA ASP A 123 -3.29 8.84 1.19
C ASP A 123 -3.04 9.88 2.26
N THR A 124 -2.33 9.51 3.32
CA THR A 124 -1.96 10.42 4.41
C THR A 124 -0.99 11.50 3.96
N ILE A 125 0.06 11.14 3.21
CA ILE A 125 1.05 12.10 2.70
C ILE A 125 0.42 13.11 1.72
N GLN A 126 -0.50 12.66 0.90
CA GLN A 126 -1.16 13.50 -0.11
C GLN A 126 -2.40 14.21 0.44
N HIS A 127 -2.81 13.92 1.68
CA HIS A 127 -3.98 14.50 2.35
C HIS A 127 -5.25 14.39 1.50
N ILE A 128 -5.61 13.16 1.09
CA ILE A 128 -6.81 12.95 0.27
C ILE A 128 -8.11 12.93 1.07
N GLY A 129 -8.02 12.92 2.40
CA GLY A 129 -9.13 12.81 3.33
C GLY A 129 -9.51 11.37 3.70
N ALA A 130 -9.80 11.14 4.98
CA ALA A 130 -10.09 9.82 5.52
C ALA A 130 -11.28 9.14 4.81
N SER A 131 -12.33 9.89 4.45
CA SER A 131 -13.49 9.34 3.74
C SER A 131 -13.12 8.78 2.36
N ASN A 132 -12.25 9.48 1.61
CA ASN A 132 -11.76 8.97 0.33
C ASN A 132 -10.91 7.70 0.51
N TYR A 133 -10.04 7.69 1.53
CA TYR A 133 -9.24 6.51 1.85
C TYR A 133 -10.13 5.29 2.14
N VAL A 134 -11.12 5.45 3.01
CA VAL A 134 -12.08 4.38 3.37
C VAL A 134 -12.85 3.89 2.14
N GLU A 135 -13.42 4.81 1.35
CA GLU A 135 -14.18 4.47 0.14
C GLU A 135 -13.34 3.66 -0.86
N TYR A 136 -12.12 4.12 -1.15
CA TYR A 136 -11.30 3.44 -2.15
C TYR A 136 -10.62 2.18 -1.63
N THR A 137 -10.33 2.09 -0.34
CA THR A 137 -9.90 0.84 0.29
C THR A 137 -10.99 -0.21 0.19
N LYS A 138 -12.25 0.15 0.47
CA LYS A 138 -13.40 -0.75 0.29
C LYS A 138 -13.56 -1.19 -1.17
N LYS A 139 -13.47 -0.27 -2.12
CA LYS A 139 -13.50 -0.61 -3.56
C LYS A 139 -12.37 -1.56 -3.97
N LEU A 140 -11.18 -1.44 -3.38
CA LEU A 140 -10.08 -2.38 -3.61
C LEU A 140 -10.42 -3.75 -3.04
N VAL A 141 -10.98 -3.84 -1.85
CA VAL A 141 -11.45 -5.11 -1.26
C VAL A 141 -12.52 -5.74 -2.14
N ASP A 142 -13.53 -4.98 -2.56
CA ASP A 142 -14.60 -5.46 -3.43
C ASP A 142 -14.11 -5.90 -4.81
N TYR A 143 -13.06 -5.25 -5.32
CA TYR A 143 -12.42 -5.67 -6.56
C TYR A 143 -11.88 -7.10 -6.47
N PHE A 144 -11.51 -7.56 -5.29
CA PHE A 144 -11.04 -8.92 -5.01
C PHE A 144 -12.13 -9.83 -4.43
N GLU A 145 -13.41 -9.51 -4.64
CA GLU A 145 -14.51 -10.41 -4.28
C GLU A 145 -14.25 -11.82 -4.84
N GLY A 146 -14.32 -12.84 -3.97
CA GLY A 146 -13.98 -14.24 -4.31
C GLY A 146 -12.55 -14.65 -3.90
N VAL A 147 -11.74 -13.75 -3.35
CA VAL A 147 -10.57 -14.12 -2.55
C VAL A 147 -11.03 -14.30 -1.11
N ASP A 148 -10.92 -15.52 -0.58
CA ASP A 148 -11.54 -15.88 0.71
C ASP A 148 -10.86 -15.23 1.91
N ASP A 149 -9.60 -14.84 1.79
CA ASP A 149 -8.81 -14.28 2.90
C ASP A 149 -8.14 -12.98 2.46
N ILE A 150 -8.73 -11.86 2.87
CA ILE A 150 -8.20 -10.51 2.62
C ILE A 150 -7.78 -9.89 3.93
N GLN A 151 -6.51 -9.44 4.00
CA GLN A 151 -6.01 -8.65 5.13
C GLN A 151 -5.45 -7.32 4.63
N ILE A 152 -5.78 -6.27 5.38
CA ILE A 152 -5.23 -4.94 5.15
C ILE A 152 -4.01 -4.78 6.05
N ILE A 153 -2.93 -4.27 5.50
CA ILE A 153 -1.79 -3.82 6.28
C ILE A 153 -2.09 -2.40 6.75
N SER A 154 -2.07 -2.17 8.05
CA SER A 154 -2.33 -0.84 8.59
C SER A 154 -1.28 0.17 8.11
N ILE A 155 -1.70 1.43 8.01
CA ILE A 155 -0.86 2.52 7.50
C ILE A 155 0.37 2.66 8.38
N PRO A 156 1.59 2.51 7.84
CA PRO A 156 2.82 2.79 8.57
C PRO A 156 2.85 4.23 9.05
N ARG A 157 3.36 4.45 10.25
CA ARG A 157 3.57 5.81 10.75
C ARG A 157 4.68 6.48 9.94
N VAL A 158 4.34 7.56 9.27
CA VAL A 158 5.32 8.39 8.59
C VAL A 158 6.12 9.17 9.63
N ASN A 159 7.44 9.14 9.55
CA ASN A 159 8.27 10.01 10.37
C ASN A 159 8.19 11.46 9.84
N GLU A 160 7.22 12.22 10.33
CA GLU A 160 6.97 13.58 9.86
C GLU A 160 8.15 14.55 10.08
N ARG A 161 9.07 14.24 11.01
CA ARG A 161 10.26 15.05 11.24
C ARG A 161 11.27 14.96 10.10
N THR A 162 11.35 13.81 9.46
CA THR A 162 12.28 13.56 8.36
C THR A 162 11.63 13.72 6.99
N PHE A 163 10.31 13.56 6.91
CA PHE A 163 9.60 13.71 5.64
C PHE A 163 9.63 15.15 5.14
N ARG A 164 10.30 15.36 4.02
CA ARG A 164 10.37 16.67 3.35
C ARG A 164 9.71 16.59 1.99
N PRO A 165 8.75 17.50 1.70
CA PRO A 165 8.21 17.62 0.35
C PRO A 165 9.34 17.89 -0.65
N PRO A 166 9.29 17.31 -1.85
CA PRO A 166 10.38 17.39 -2.83
C PRO A 166 10.61 18.83 -3.37
N ASN A 167 9.63 19.71 -3.23
CA ASN A 167 9.74 21.10 -3.68
C ASN A 167 8.71 22.00 -2.98
N LEU A 168 8.88 23.33 -3.13
CA LEU A 168 8.02 24.34 -2.50
C LEU A 168 6.55 24.20 -2.92
N TYR A 169 6.27 23.91 -4.18
CA TYR A 169 4.90 23.70 -4.65
C TYR A 169 4.23 22.54 -3.93
N SER A 170 4.92 21.41 -3.81
CA SER A 170 4.44 20.25 -3.07
C SER A 170 4.19 20.57 -1.59
N ALA A 171 5.07 21.38 -0.98
CA ALA A 171 4.91 21.84 0.41
C ALA A 171 3.64 22.69 0.59
N ILE A 172 3.44 23.70 -0.27
CA ILE A 172 2.27 24.57 -0.22
C ILE A 172 0.99 23.77 -0.49
N LYS A 173 0.99 22.97 -1.55
CA LYS A 173 -0.16 22.11 -1.90
C LYS A 173 -0.53 21.20 -0.71
N ARG A 174 0.45 20.54 -0.13
CA ARG A 174 0.25 19.65 1.03
C ARG A 174 -0.35 20.39 2.21
N THR A 175 0.17 21.57 2.55
CA THR A 175 -0.36 22.40 3.64
C THR A 175 -1.82 22.79 3.41
N ILE A 176 -2.16 23.21 2.20
CA ILE A 176 -3.54 23.57 1.85
C ILE A 176 -4.47 22.37 1.95
N LEU A 177 -4.08 21.22 1.36
CA LEU A 177 -4.92 20.02 1.36
C LEU A 177 -5.10 19.48 2.78
N ARG A 178 -4.03 19.47 3.60
CA ARG A 178 -4.11 19.08 5.01
C ARG A 178 -5.14 19.90 5.79
N CYS A 179 -5.09 21.22 5.65
CA CYS A 179 -6.04 22.09 6.34
C CYS A 179 -7.46 21.89 5.81
N PHE A 180 -7.62 21.62 4.55
CA PHE A 180 -8.93 21.47 3.91
C PHE A 180 -9.59 20.12 4.23
N TYR A 181 -8.83 19.02 4.19
CA TYR A 181 -9.36 17.66 4.34
C TYR A 181 -9.13 17.05 5.72
N ASP A 182 -8.04 17.41 6.41
CA ASP A 182 -7.60 16.76 7.64
C ASP A 182 -7.55 17.73 8.84
N GLY A 183 -8.24 18.89 8.75
CA GLY A 183 -8.39 19.84 9.86
C GLY A 183 -7.08 20.48 10.34
N CYS A 184 -6.06 20.58 9.47
CA CYS A 184 -4.70 21.02 9.80
C CYS A 184 -3.94 20.10 10.75
N ASP A 185 -4.40 18.88 10.98
CA ASP A 185 -3.70 17.91 11.83
C ASP A 185 -2.43 17.40 11.15
N TYR A 186 -1.43 17.05 11.96
CA TYR A 186 -0.19 16.42 11.53
C TYR A 186 -0.19 14.90 11.74
N GLN A 187 -1.06 14.38 12.61
CA GLN A 187 -1.16 12.95 12.93
C GLN A 187 -2.32 12.29 12.18
N VAL A 188 -2.33 12.44 10.86
CA VAL A 188 -3.45 11.95 10.05
C VAL A 188 -3.54 10.44 9.95
N ASN A 189 -2.44 9.70 10.20
CA ASN A 189 -2.43 8.23 10.12
C ASN A 189 -3.50 7.60 11.01
N ASP A 190 -3.58 8.05 12.27
CA ASP A 190 -4.55 7.50 13.23
C ASP A 190 -5.99 7.84 12.85
N VAL A 191 -6.21 9.04 12.26
CA VAL A 191 -7.53 9.45 11.76
C VAL A 191 -8.00 8.54 10.63
N TYR A 192 -7.12 8.21 9.68
CA TYR A 192 -7.45 7.34 8.54
C TYR A 192 -7.67 5.90 9.00
N ARG A 193 -6.81 5.37 9.87
CA ARG A 193 -6.95 4.03 10.45
C ARG A 193 -8.26 3.90 11.22
N THR A 194 -8.54 4.84 12.12
CA THR A 194 -9.76 4.85 12.92
C THR A 194 -11.01 4.93 12.05
N ALA A 195 -10.98 5.75 10.99
CA ALA A 195 -12.10 5.83 10.06
C ALA A 195 -12.36 4.49 9.35
N LEU A 196 -11.29 3.81 8.89
CA LEU A 196 -11.43 2.50 8.26
C LEU A 196 -12.05 1.46 9.21
N TRP A 197 -11.54 1.37 10.44
CA TRP A 197 -12.07 0.41 11.42
C TRP A 197 -13.50 0.70 11.86
N ARG A 198 -13.85 2.00 11.99
CA ARG A 198 -15.22 2.40 12.33
C ARG A 198 -16.22 1.99 11.25
N ASP A 199 -15.85 2.22 9.98
CA ASP A 199 -16.76 2.06 8.86
C ASP A 199 -16.73 0.63 8.30
N HIS A 200 -15.65 -0.14 8.56
CA HIS A 200 -15.44 -1.51 8.09
C HIS A 200 -14.81 -2.40 9.16
N PRO A 201 -15.50 -2.65 10.29
CA PRO A 201 -14.99 -3.46 11.39
C PRO A 201 -14.81 -4.96 11.03
N GLU A 202 -15.40 -5.39 9.92
CA GLU A 202 -15.30 -6.76 9.40
C GLU A 202 -13.94 -7.04 8.74
N LEU A 203 -13.17 -6.01 8.40
CA LEU A 203 -11.89 -6.17 7.73
C LEU A 203 -10.81 -6.65 8.70
N SER A 204 -10.09 -7.70 8.31
CA SER A 204 -8.92 -8.15 9.06
C SER A 204 -7.72 -7.25 8.79
N VAL A 205 -7.06 -6.78 9.85
CA VAL A 205 -5.93 -5.85 9.75
C VAL A 205 -4.69 -6.47 10.39
N ILE A 206 -3.54 -6.30 9.74
CA ILE A 206 -2.22 -6.56 10.32
C ILE A 206 -1.64 -5.21 10.73
N GLU A 207 -1.38 -5.06 12.03
CA GLU A 207 -0.89 -3.80 12.56
C GLU A 207 0.60 -3.59 12.29
N TYR A 208 0.93 -2.48 11.66
CA TYR A 208 2.33 -2.09 11.44
C TYR A 208 3.03 -1.76 12.76
N ASP A 209 2.30 -1.22 13.72
CA ASP A 209 2.85 -0.88 15.03
C ASP A 209 3.39 -2.12 15.76
N ASP A 210 2.71 -3.28 15.63
CA ASP A 210 3.19 -4.54 16.20
C ASP A 210 4.57 -4.94 15.64
N PHE A 211 4.82 -4.66 14.35
CA PHE A 211 6.14 -4.89 13.75
C PHE A 211 7.21 -3.97 14.37
N ILE A 212 6.91 -2.69 14.51
CA ILE A 212 7.86 -1.72 15.05
C ILE A 212 8.14 -2.00 16.53
N ASP A 213 7.13 -2.36 17.29
CA ASP A 213 7.26 -2.68 18.72
C ASP A 213 8.09 -3.95 18.94
N GLU A 214 7.97 -4.95 18.06
CA GLU A 214 8.78 -6.16 18.11
C GLU A 214 10.28 -5.86 17.95
N PHE A 215 10.63 -4.96 17.05
CA PHE A 215 12.05 -4.63 16.77
C PHE A 215 12.60 -3.47 17.62
N ARG A 216 11.76 -2.77 18.40
CA ARG A 216 12.12 -1.69 19.35
C ARG A 216 13.07 -0.61 18.81
N ASP A 217 13.12 -0.41 17.50
CA ASP A 217 14.04 0.51 16.84
C ASP A 217 13.28 1.46 15.91
N HIS A 218 12.56 2.41 16.54
CA HIS A 218 11.74 3.38 15.82
C HIS A 218 12.57 4.41 15.01
N GLU A 219 13.85 4.62 15.38
CA GLU A 219 14.65 5.69 14.78
C GLU A 219 15.40 5.25 13.52
N HIS A 220 15.82 3.99 13.46
CA HIS A 220 16.70 3.50 12.39
C HIS A 220 15.99 2.64 11.34
N CYS A 221 14.72 2.32 11.54
CA CYS A 221 13.98 1.46 10.61
C CYS A 221 13.67 2.14 9.26
N HIS A 222 13.59 3.47 9.22
CA HIS A 222 13.26 4.21 8.01
C HIS A 222 14.48 4.76 7.28
N THR A 223 14.36 4.91 5.97
CA THR A 223 15.29 5.69 5.16
C THR A 223 15.16 7.18 5.49
N PRO A 224 16.11 8.04 5.05
CA PRO A 224 16.07 9.49 5.34
C PRO A 224 14.81 10.20 4.84
N ASP A 225 14.02 9.58 3.98
CA ASP A 225 12.73 10.15 3.53
C ASP A 225 11.62 10.03 4.60
N GLY A 226 11.84 9.24 5.66
CA GLY A 226 10.88 9.05 6.74
C GLY A 226 9.66 8.20 6.39
N ILE A 227 9.65 7.57 5.21
CA ILE A 227 8.52 6.81 4.69
C ILE A 227 8.89 5.35 4.47
N HIS A 228 9.98 5.11 3.72
CA HIS A 228 10.39 3.77 3.35
C HIS A 228 11.26 3.14 4.42
N LEU A 229 11.16 1.83 4.56
CA LEU A 229 12.07 1.06 5.41
C LEU A 229 13.47 0.99 4.79
N THR A 230 14.48 0.83 5.62
CA THR A 230 15.82 0.45 5.14
C THR A 230 15.78 -0.98 4.57
N GLY A 231 16.82 -1.36 3.81
CA GLY A 231 16.89 -2.69 3.22
C GLY A 231 16.76 -3.82 4.25
N GLU A 232 17.45 -3.68 5.37
CA GLU A 232 17.39 -4.64 6.48
C GLU A 232 15.98 -4.77 7.05
N TYR A 233 15.30 -3.64 7.26
CA TYR A 233 13.96 -3.65 7.84
C TYR A 233 12.89 -4.13 6.87
N TYR A 234 13.08 -4.01 5.56
CA TYR A 234 12.20 -4.68 4.59
C TYR A 234 12.29 -6.21 4.69
N HIS A 235 13.47 -6.79 4.90
CA HIS A 235 13.61 -8.23 5.14
C HIS A 235 12.91 -8.65 6.45
N LYS A 236 13.15 -7.92 7.54
CA LYS A 236 12.47 -8.15 8.82
C LYS A 236 10.95 -8.06 8.67
N TYR A 237 10.48 -7.08 7.90
CA TYR A 237 9.06 -6.89 7.63
C TYR A 237 8.47 -8.05 6.81
N GLY A 238 9.19 -8.57 5.84
CA GLY A 238 8.81 -9.80 5.12
C GLY A 238 8.65 -11.01 6.05
N THR A 239 9.57 -11.16 7.01
CA THR A 239 9.49 -12.18 8.07
C THR A 239 8.24 -11.97 8.92
N PHE A 240 8.05 -10.76 9.45
CA PHE A 240 6.89 -10.39 10.26
C PHE A 240 5.57 -10.71 9.55
N LEU A 241 5.41 -10.30 8.31
CA LEU A 241 4.21 -10.60 7.53
C LEU A 241 4.00 -12.11 7.35
N GLY A 242 5.07 -12.86 7.04
CA GLY A 242 5.00 -14.31 6.89
C GLY A 242 4.60 -15.03 8.18
N VAL A 243 4.92 -14.44 9.34
CA VAL A 243 4.58 -15.00 10.66
C VAL A 243 3.19 -14.58 11.14
N THR A 244 2.80 -13.32 10.94
CA THR A 244 1.60 -12.73 11.54
C THR A 244 0.35 -12.84 10.69
N MET A 245 0.46 -12.89 9.35
CA MET A 245 -0.72 -12.99 8.50
C MET A 245 -1.56 -14.21 8.89
N SER A 246 -2.88 -14.09 8.89
CA SER A 246 -3.76 -15.24 9.05
C SER A 246 -3.57 -16.20 7.87
N ILE A 247 -3.61 -17.50 8.14
CA ILE A 247 -3.60 -18.54 7.12
C ILE A 247 -4.79 -19.44 7.36
N ARG A 248 -5.68 -19.55 6.39
CA ARG A 248 -6.79 -20.52 6.43
C ARG A 248 -6.25 -21.89 6.02
N LYS A 249 -6.33 -22.85 6.93
CA LYS A 249 -6.12 -24.27 6.64
C LYS A 249 -7.49 -24.92 6.47
N ASP A 250 -7.82 -25.37 5.28
CA ASP A 250 -8.98 -26.21 4.98
C ASP A 250 -10.31 -25.73 5.61
N GLY A 251 -10.68 -24.48 5.38
CA GLY A 251 -11.96 -23.91 5.82
C GLY A 251 -12.01 -23.44 7.28
N HIS A 252 -10.95 -23.61 8.06
CA HIS A 252 -10.86 -23.11 9.44
C HIS A 252 -9.80 -22.01 9.54
N THR A 253 -10.22 -20.81 9.95
CA THR A 253 -9.29 -19.71 10.25
C THR A 253 -8.60 -20.03 11.59
N ARG A 254 -7.30 -20.35 11.58
CA ARG A 254 -6.50 -20.28 12.80
C ARG A 254 -5.96 -18.85 12.93
N ILE A 255 -6.61 -18.06 13.77
CA ILE A 255 -5.99 -16.87 14.35
C ILE A 255 -4.98 -17.43 15.35
N VAL A 256 -3.69 -17.27 15.05
CA VAL A 256 -2.66 -17.54 16.06
C VAL A 256 -2.78 -16.39 17.05
N GLY A 257 -3.36 -16.71 18.21
CA GLY A 257 -3.51 -15.77 19.31
C GLY A 257 -2.15 -15.22 19.74
N ARG A 258 -2.23 -14.00 20.26
CA ARG A 258 -1.15 -13.28 20.95
C ARG A 258 -0.59 -14.09 22.12
#